data_2954dfe1fb640c53368509d9209be530
#
_entry.id   2954dfe1fb640c53368509d9209be530
#
_cell.length_a   1.000
_cell.length_b   1.000
_cell.length_c   1.000
_cell.angle_alpha   90.00
_cell.angle_beta   90.00
_cell.angle_gamma   90.00
#
_symmetry.space_group_name_H-M   'P 1'
#
loop_
_entity.id
_entity.type
_entity.pdbx_description
1 polymer ?
#
loop_
_entity_poly.entity_id
_entity_poly.type
_entity_poly.pdbx_seq_one_letter_code
_entity_poly.pdbx_strand_id
1 'polypeptide(L)'
;MSEAKWYVVHTYSGYENKVASSLEAVIENRNLRDMIQDVRIPVETVVEIKDGKRKETENKLYPSYVFVKMILTDETWYIVRNTRGVTGFVGASSQKPSPLSQKEVDAMGVESKKQTIDFAVGDNVEIADGPLAGFVGEVVEIDADAMKVKVNVSMFGRETLSELDLLQVKPI
;
A
#
# COMPACT_ATOMS: atom_id res chain seq x y z
N MET A 1 25.72 -0.88 13.58
CA MET A 1 24.89 -1.73 12.71
C MET A 1 24.11 -0.85 11.76
N SER A 2 24.18 -1.16 10.49
CA SER A 2 23.41 -0.43 9.48
C SER A 2 21.97 -0.91 9.50
N GLU A 3 21.03 0.01 9.57
CA GLU A 3 19.61 -0.29 9.49
C GLU A 3 19.14 -0.34 8.05
N ALA A 4 18.19 -1.24 7.75
CA ALA A 4 17.54 -1.26 6.46
C ALA A 4 16.66 -0.02 6.31
N LYS A 5 16.82 0.67 5.18
CA LYS A 5 16.06 1.87 4.85
C LYS A 5 15.47 1.75 3.45
N TRP A 6 14.47 2.54 3.16
CA TRP A 6 13.86 2.58 1.84
C TRP A 6 14.66 3.46 0.90
N TYR A 7 14.97 2.92 -0.28
CA TYR A 7 15.63 3.63 -1.37
C TYR A 7 14.76 3.59 -2.61
N VAL A 8 14.86 4.63 -3.42
CA VAL A 8 14.11 4.73 -4.67
C VAL A 8 15.02 4.37 -5.83
N VAL A 9 14.54 3.46 -6.66
CA VAL A 9 15.25 2.99 -7.86
C VAL A 9 14.46 3.40 -9.08
N HIS A 10 15.12 4.06 -10.02
CA HIS A 10 14.52 4.42 -11.31
C HIS A 10 14.68 3.27 -12.30
N THR A 11 13.62 2.96 -13.04
CA THR A 11 13.58 1.93 -14.06
C THR A 11 13.15 2.49 -15.40
N TYR A 12 13.31 1.71 -16.45
CA TYR A 12 12.66 2.02 -17.71
C TYR A 12 11.13 1.89 -17.57
N SER A 13 10.40 2.66 -18.33
CA SER A 13 8.94 2.63 -18.30
C SER A 13 8.41 1.22 -18.63
N GLY A 14 7.53 0.70 -17.76
CA GLY A 14 6.97 -0.64 -17.93
C GLY A 14 7.83 -1.78 -17.40
N TYR A 15 9.03 -1.49 -16.87
CA TYR A 15 9.93 -2.51 -16.32
C TYR A 15 9.83 -2.69 -14.80
N GLU A 16 8.99 -1.96 -14.13
CA GLU A 16 8.86 -1.97 -12.67
C GLU A 16 8.62 -3.39 -12.13
N ASN A 17 7.67 -4.11 -12.69
CA ASN A 17 7.35 -5.48 -12.28
C ASN A 17 8.49 -6.45 -12.56
N LYS A 18 9.16 -6.30 -13.70
CA LYS A 18 10.31 -7.13 -14.07
C LYS A 18 11.49 -6.90 -13.13
N VAL A 19 11.75 -5.66 -12.79
CA VAL A 19 12.81 -5.30 -11.82
C VAL A 19 12.50 -5.88 -10.46
N ALA A 20 11.28 -5.73 -9.97
CA ALA A 20 10.86 -6.30 -8.68
C ALA A 20 11.02 -7.82 -8.67
N SER A 21 10.55 -8.51 -9.69
CA SER A 21 10.67 -9.96 -9.81
C SER A 21 12.13 -10.42 -9.89
N SER A 22 12.96 -9.70 -10.62
CA SER A 22 14.39 -9.99 -10.75
C SER A 22 15.12 -9.81 -9.42
N LEU A 23 14.79 -8.77 -8.68
CA LEU A 23 15.36 -8.52 -7.35
C LEU A 23 14.95 -9.61 -6.37
N GLU A 24 13.68 -9.99 -6.36
CA GLU A 24 13.20 -11.08 -5.50
C GLU A 24 13.89 -12.39 -5.79
N ALA A 25 14.09 -12.72 -7.07
CA ALA A 25 14.82 -13.92 -7.47
C ALA A 25 16.28 -13.91 -6.99
N VAL A 26 16.96 -12.78 -7.10
CA VAL A 26 18.33 -12.62 -6.61
C VAL A 26 18.39 -12.73 -5.08
N ILE A 27 17.43 -12.13 -4.38
CA ILE A 27 17.34 -12.21 -2.92
C ILE A 27 17.22 -13.66 -2.47
N GLU A 28 16.38 -14.46 -3.12
CA GLU A 28 16.21 -15.88 -2.81
C GLU A 28 17.44 -16.70 -3.17
N ASN A 29 17.99 -16.51 -4.37
CA ASN A 29 19.13 -17.30 -4.87
C ASN A 29 20.41 -17.06 -4.08
N ARG A 30 20.59 -15.85 -3.54
CA ARG A 30 21.80 -15.46 -2.81
C ARG A 30 21.60 -15.33 -1.31
N ASN A 31 20.42 -15.66 -0.79
CA ASN A 31 20.06 -15.51 0.63
C ASN A 31 20.29 -14.10 1.17
N LEU A 32 19.83 -13.09 0.43
CA LEU A 32 20.03 -11.68 0.77
C LEU A 32 18.87 -11.06 1.55
N ARG A 33 17.96 -11.86 2.08
CA ARG A 33 16.78 -11.34 2.81
C ARG A 33 17.14 -10.50 4.03
N ASP A 34 18.29 -10.76 4.63
CA ASP A 34 18.80 -9.95 5.74
C ASP A 34 19.29 -8.57 5.27
N MET A 35 19.73 -8.47 4.02
CA MET A 35 20.27 -7.26 3.44
C MET A 35 19.23 -6.48 2.64
N ILE A 36 18.48 -7.18 1.78
CA ILE A 36 17.38 -6.60 0.99
C ILE A 36 16.09 -7.21 1.52
N GLN A 37 15.36 -6.44 2.32
CA GLN A 37 14.24 -6.96 3.08
C GLN A 37 12.91 -6.90 2.34
N ASP A 38 12.72 -5.92 1.47
CA ASP A 38 11.47 -5.75 0.74
C ASP A 38 11.69 -5.00 -0.57
N VAL A 39 10.83 -5.28 -1.54
CA VAL A 39 10.77 -4.58 -2.83
C VAL A 39 9.32 -4.28 -3.11
N ARG A 40 8.98 -3.02 -3.33
CA ARG A 40 7.59 -2.60 -3.54
C ARG A 40 7.43 -1.63 -4.70
N ILE A 41 6.30 -1.77 -5.37
CA ILE A 41 5.84 -0.84 -6.40
C ILE A 41 4.55 -0.23 -5.84
N PRO A 42 4.55 1.02 -5.37
CA PRO A 42 3.34 1.63 -4.83
C PRO A 42 2.27 1.75 -5.90
N VAL A 43 1.10 1.19 -5.61
CA VAL A 43 -0.06 1.24 -6.48
C VAL A 43 -1.27 1.76 -5.71
N GLU A 44 -2.14 2.47 -6.39
CA GLU A 44 -3.42 2.90 -5.88
C GLU A 44 -4.50 1.98 -6.45
N THR A 45 -5.31 1.40 -5.57
CA THR A 45 -6.46 0.62 -6.01
C THR A 45 -7.64 1.56 -6.15
N VAL A 46 -8.11 1.77 -7.37
CA VAL A 46 -9.31 2.56 -7.66
C VAL A 46 -10.46 1.60 -7.89
N VAL A 47 -11.49 1.74 -7.08
CA VAL A 47 -12.73 0.98 -7.22
C VAL A 47 -13.74 1.83 -7.98
N GLU A 48 -14.11 1.42 -9.17
CA GLU A 48 -15.18 2.04 -9.95
C GLU A 48 -16.40 1.14 -9.94
N ILE A 49 -17.58 1.72 -9.67
CA ILE A 49 -18.86 1.03 -9.82
C ILE A 49 -19.45 1.50 -11.15
N LYS A 50 -19.43 0.62 -12.14
CA LYS A 50 -19.96 0.88 -13.47
C LYS A 50 -21.02 -0.16 -13.81
N ASP A 51 -22.23 0.28 -14.13
CA ASP A 51 -23.38 -0.60 -14.47
C ASP A 51 -23.70 -1.66 -13.41
N GLY A 52 -23.56 -1.31 -12.12
CA GLY A 52 -23.79 -2.23 -11.02
C GLY A 52 -22.67 -3.26 -10.83
N LYS A 53 -21.60 -3.18 -11.60
CA LYS A 53 -20.42 -4.04 -11.47
C LYS A 53 -19.28 -3.30 -10.82
N ARG A 54 -18.69 -3.92 -9.81
CA ARG A 54 -17.50 -3.43 -9.14
C ARG A 54 -16.26 -3.76 -9.98
N LYS A 55 -15.54 -2.74 -10.41
CA LYS A 55 -14.30 -2.91 -11.15
C LYS A 55 -13.14 -2.32 -10.35
N GLU A 56 -12.18 -3.16 -10.00
CA GLU A 56 -10.95 -2.72 -9.33
C GLU A 56 -9.87 -2.50 -10.38
N THR A 57 -9.28 -1.31 -10.37
CA THR A 57 -8.15 -0.97 -11.25
C THR A 57 -6.98 -0.53 -10.38
N GLU A 58 -5.82 -1.13 -10.61
CA GLU A 58 -4.59 -0.71 -9.96
C GLU A 58 -3.85 0.30 -10.82
N ASN A 59 -3.62 1.49 -10.28
CA ASN A 59 -2.81 2.53 -10.91
C ASN A 59 -1.49 2.67 -10.16
N LYS A 60 -0.39 2.69 -10.90
CA LYS A 60 0.92 2.94 -10.30
C LYS A 60 1.01 4.40 -9.89
N LEU A 61 1.31 4.65 -8.62
CA LEU A 61 1.47 6.00 -8.08
C LEU A 61 2.73 6.69 -8.61
N TYR A 62 3.78 5.91 -8.80
CA TYR A 62 5.08 6.39 -9.25
C TYR A 62 5.58 5.52 -10.41
N PRO A 63 5.11 5.77 -11.65
CA PRO A 63 5.60 5.00 -12.81
C PRO A 63 7.10 5.16 -12.99
N SER A 64 7.77 4.09 -13.38
CA SER A 64 9.22 4.00 -13.56
C SER A 64 10.04 4.04 -12.27
N TYR A 65 9.40 3.85 -11.11
CA TYR A 65 10.08 3.80 -9.81
C TYR A 65 9.76 2.52 -9.08
N VAL A 66 10.78 1.97 -8.41
CA VAL A 66 10.66 0.80 -7.53
C VAL A 66 11.28 1.18 -6.20
N PHE A 67 10.62 0.81 -5.11
CA PHE A 67 11.07 1.10 -3.75
C PHE A 67 11.69 -0.17 -3.16
N VAL A 68 12.90 -0.06 -2.64
CA VAL A 68 13.66 -1.19 -2.09
C VAL A 68 14.04 -0.89 -0.66
N LYS A 69 13.66 -1.76 0.26
CA LYS A 69 14.08 -1.69 1.66
C LYS A 69 15.31 -2.56 1.84
N MET A 70 16.45 -1.93 2.04
CA MET A 70 17.73 -2.63 2.12
C MET A 70 18.73 -1.93 3.02
N ILE A 71 19.72 -2.69 3.45
CA ILE A 71 20.92 -2.14 4.06
C ILE A 71 21.87 -1.77 2.92
N LEU A 72 22.18 -0.48 2.79
CA LEU A 72 23.04 -0.02 1.70
C LEU A 72 24.49 -0.41 1.95
N THR A 73 25.01 -1.30 1.12
CA THR A 73 26.41 -1.69 1.07
C THR A 73 26.86 -1.65 -0.38
N ASP A 74 28.17 -1.74 -0.62
CA ASP A 74 28.70 -1.81 -1.98
C ASP A 74 28.11 -3.02 -2.75
N GLU A 75 27.92 -4.13 -2.05
CA GLU A 75 27.34 -5.34 -2.63
C GLU A 75 25.85 -5.16 -3.01
N THR A 76 25.03 -4.67 -2.09
CA THR A 76 23.59 -4.45 -2.35
C THR A 76 23.38 -3.38 -3.40
N TRP A 77 24.14 -2.29 -3.34
CA TRP A 77 24.12 -1.24 -4.34
C TRP A 77 24.42 -1.81 -5.74
N TYR A 78 25.49 -2.61 -5.85
CA TYR A 78 25.91 -3.21 -7.10
C TYR A 78 24.85 -4.16 -7.67
N ILE A 79 24.27 -5.01 -6.82
CA ILE A 79 23.22 -5.97 -7.21
C ILE A 79 21.99 -5.26 -7.76
N VAL A 80 21.49 -4.26 -7.04
CA VAL A 80 20.31 -3.50 -7.45
C VAL A 80 20.59 -2.70 -8.71
N ARG A 81 21.74 -2.03 -8.76
CA ARG A 81 22.13 -1.19 -9.89
C ARG A 81 22.28 -1.97 -11.20
N ASN A 82 22.76 -3.20 -11.10
CA ASN A 82 22.97 -4.07 -12.27
C ASN A 82 21.77 -4.93 -12.63
N THR A 83 20.67 -4.81 -11.91
CA THR A 83 19.43 -5.50 -12.27
C THR A 83 18.91 -4.97 -13.61
N ARG A 84 18.53 -5.88 -14.50
CA ARG A 84 18.01 -5.52 -15.82
C ARG A 84 16.76 -4.67 -15.71
N GLY A 85 16.75 -3.53 -16.36
CA GLY A 85 15.66 -2.57 -16.34
C GLY A 85 15.89 -1.40 -15.38
N VAL A 86 16.88 -1.50 -14.50
CA VAL A 86 17.26 -0.42 -13.59
C VAL A 86 18.16 0.59 -14.30
N THR A 87 17.79 1.87 -14.24
CA THR A 87 18.62 2.97 -14.76
C THR A 87 19.57 3.51 -13.70
N GLY A 88 19.19 3.44 -12.44
CA GLY A 88 20.00 3.89 -11.32
C GLY A 88 19.17 4.21 -10.09
N PHE A 89 19.86 4.56 -9.01
CA PHE A 89 19.20 5.05 -7.80
C PHE A 89 18.83 6.53 -7.94
N VAL A 90 17.73 6.89 -7.28
CA VAL A 90 17.31 8.29 -7.13
C VAL A 90 17.84 8.83 -5.81
N GLY A 91 18.39 10.02 -5.83
CA GLY A 91 18.91 10.66 -4.63
C GLY A 91 20.02 11.66 -4.94
N ALA A 92 20.71 12.13 -3.91
CA ALA A 92 21.74 13.16 -4.01
C ALA A 92 22.92 12.76 -4.90
N SER A 93 23.20 11.45 -4.99
CA SER A 93 24.27 10.90 -5.82
C SER A 93 23.90 9.48 -6.24
N SER A 94 24.16 9.14 -7.50
CA SER A 94 23.94 7.77 -8.00
C SER A 94 24.84 6.73 -7.32
N GLN A 95 25.95 7.15 -6.76
CA GLN A 95 26.88 6.28 -6.03
C GLN A 95 26.56 6.15 -4.54
N LYS A 96 25.93 7.18 -3.98
CA LYS A 96 25.50 7.20 -2.58
C LYS A 96 24.06 7.71 -2.52
N PRO A 97 23.07 6.87 -2.81
CA PRO A 97 21.69 7.29 -2.76
C PRO A 97 21.29 7.62 -1.32
N SER A 98 20.47 8.66 -1.18
CA SER A 98 19.90 9.02 0.11
C SER A 98 18.67 8.20 0.41
N PRO A 99 18.53 7.62 1.61
CA PRO A 99 17.33 6.90 1.98
C PRO A 99 16.15 7.85 2.15
N LEU A 100 14.95 7.31 1.97
CA LEU A 100 13.72 8.04 2.25
C LEU A 100 13.58 8.27 3.75
N SER A 101 13.11 9.45 4.12
CA SER A 101 12.73 9.73 5.51
C SER A 101 11.45 8.99 5.86
N GLN A 102 11.16 8.81 7.16
CA GLN A 102 9.93 8.17 7.59
C GLN A 102 8.69 8.94 7.08
N LYS A 103 8.77 10.26 7.02
CA LYS A 103 7.68 11.08 6.46
C LYS A 103 7.45 10.79 4.97
N GLU A 104 8.51 10.63 4.20
CA GLU A 104 8.43 10.31 2.77
C GLU A 104 7.88 8.92 2.56
N VAL A 105 8.31 7.94 3.36
CA VAL A 105 7.78 6.57 3.32
C VAL A 105 6.28 6.56 3.59
N ASP A 106 5.85 7.29 4.62
CA ASP A 106 4.44 7.38 4.99
C ASP A 106 3.60 8.10 3.92
N ALA A 107 4.13 9.20 3.37
CA ALA A 107 3.44 9.98 2.36
C ALA A 107 3.31 9.24 1.03
N MET A 108 4.30 8.44 0.67
CA MET A 108 4.31 7.67 -0.58
C MET A 108 3.54 6.35 -0.48
N GLY A 109 3.14 5.94 0.73
CA GLY A 109 2.45 4.67 0.94
C GLY A 109 3.29 3.45 0.62
N VAL A 110 4.61 3.56 0.73
CA VAL A 110 5.56 2.49 0.41
C VAL A 110 5.38 1.31 1.35
N GLU A 111 5.27 1.58 2.64
CA GLU A 111 4.83 0.58 3.61
C GLU A 111 3.32 0.66 3.68
N SER A 112 2.66 -0.47 3.39
CA SER A 112 1.23 -0.53 3.63
C SER A 112 0.99 -0.33 5.12
N LYS A 113 0.58 0.87 5.49
CA LYS A 113 -0.10 1.03 6.75
C LYS A 113 -1.28 0.08 6.68
N LYS A 114 -1.36 -0.84 7.62
CA LYS A 114 -2.65 -1.44 7.93
C LYS A 114 -3.59 -0.27 7.99
N GLN A 115 -4.61 -0.24 7.12
CA GLN A 115 -5.59 0.82 7.17
C GLN A 115 -5.96 1.00 8.62
N THR A 116 -5.59 2.13 9.18
CA THR A 116 -5.99 2.49 10.52
C THR A 116 -7.50 2.60 10.46
N ILE A 117 -8.15 1.60 11.01
CA ILE A 117 -9.58 1.65 11.21
C ILE A 117 -9.77 2.69 12.31
N ASP A 118 -10.25 3.86 11.93
CA ASP A 118 -10.40 5.01 12.84
C ASP A 118 -11.58 4.84 13.81
N PHE A 119 -12.24 3.69 13.78
CA PHE A 119 -13.38 3.37 14.64
C PHE A 119 -13.26 1.93 15.16
N ALA A 120 -13.90 1.66 16.27
CA ALA A 120 -13.94 0.35 16.91
C ALA A 120 -15.38 -0.15 17.03
N VAL A 121 -15.54 -1.44 17.38
CA VAL A 121 -16.84 -2.03 17.70
C VAL A 121 -17.47 -1.23 18.85
N GLY A 122 -18.71 -0.81 18.65
CA GLY A 122 -19.44 0.03 19.61
C GLY A 122 -19.42 1.53 19.29
N ASP A 123 -18.58 1.96 18.34
CA ASP A 123 -18.53 3.34 17.91
C ASP A 123 -19.64 3.65 16.89
N ASN A 124 -20.09 4.90 16.89
CA ASN A 124 -21.02 5.39 15.89
C ASN A 124 -20.27 5.84 14.65
N VAL A 125 -20.77 5.46 13.50
CA VAL A 125 -20.21 5.82 12.20
C VAL A 125 -21.31 6.34 11.27
N GLU A 126 -20.92 7.20 10.34
CA GLU A 126 -21.82 7.68 9.28
C GLU A 126 -21.49 6.93 7.98
N ILE A 127 -22.53 6.50 7.29
CA ILE A 127 -22.38 5.86 5.99
C ILE A 127 -22.16 6.95 4.94
N ALA A 128 -20.97 6.92 4.30
CA ALA A 128 -20.54 7.97 3.38
C ALA A 128 -20.98 7.74 1.95
N ASP A 129 -21.16 6.47 1.57
CA ASP A 129 -21.44 6.08 0.19
C ASP A 129 -22.38 4.88 0.12
N GLY A 130 -23.05 4.71 -1.01
CA GLY A 130 -23.99 3.62 -1.25
C GLY A 130 -25.46 3.98 -1.00
N PRO A 131 -26.37 2.98 -1.02
CA PRO A 131 -27.82 3.20 -0.83
C PRO A 131 -28.18 3.79 0.54
N LEU A 132 -27.31 3.58 1.53
CA LEU A 132 -27.52 4.03 2.92
C LEU A 132 -26.72 5.29 3.26
N ALA A 133 -26.19 6.00 2.27
CA ALA A 133 -25.41 7.22 2.48
C ALA A 133 -26.21 8.26 3.29
N GLY A 134 -25.57 8.82 4.32
CA GLY A 134 -26.18 9.77 5.23
C GLY A 134 -26.83 9.17 6.47
N PHE A 135 -26.97 7.86 6.55
CA PHE A 135 -27.42 7.19 7.75
C PHE A 135 -26.30 7.01 8.77
N VAL A 136 -26.64 7.00 10.02
CA VAL A 136 -25.72 6.76 11.13
C VAL A 136 -26.05 5.42 11.76
N GLY A 137 -25.02 4.66 12.09
CA GLY A 137 -25.17 3.36 12.73
C GLY A 137 -24.09 3.07 13.73
N GLU A 138 -24.29 2.03 14.52
CA GLU A 138 -23.30 1.53 15.48
C GLU A 138 -22.56 0.35 14.89
N VAL A 139 -21.23 0.35 15.01
CA VAL A 139 -20.40 -0.76 14.52
C VAL A 139 -20.58 -1.97 15.42
N VAL A 140 -21.00 -3.08 14.84
CA VAL A 140 -21.23 -4.35 15.54
C VAL A 140 -20.07 -5.30 15.38
N GLU A 141 -19.49 -5.36 14.17
CA GLU A 141 -18.39 -6.24 13.86
C GLU A 141 -17.51 -5.63 12.78
N ILE A 142 -16.20 -5.81 12.88
CA ILE A 142 -15.23 -5.35 11.90
C ILE A 142 -14.44 -6.56 11.39
N ASP A 143 -14.47 -6.80 10.09
CA ASP A 143 -13.63 -7.80 9.42
C ASP A 143 -12.56 -7.07 8.62
N ALA A 144 -11.40 -6.89 9.23
CA ALA A 144 -10.28 -6.19 8.60
C ALA A 144 -9.68 -6.98 7.43
N ASP A 145 -9.73 -8.30 7.47
CA ASP A 145 -9.17 -9.16 6.41
C ASP A 145 -10.03 -9.09 5.14
N ALA A 146 -11.34 -9.07 5.29
CA ALA A 146 -12.27 -8.90 4.18
C ALA A 146 -12.55 -7.44 3.83
N MET A 147 -12.03 -6.49 4.60
CA MET A 147 -12.29 -5.05 4.50
C MET A 147 -13.78 -4.72 4.57
N LYS A 148 -14.48 -5.42 5.45
CA LYS A 148 -15.91 -5.29 5.66
C LYS A 148 -16.22 -4.88 7.09
N VAL A 149 -17.34 -4.19 7.26
CA VAL A 149 -17.85 -3.79 8.56
C VAL A 149 -19.34 -4.06 8.62
N LYS A 150 -19.80 -4.59 9.74
CA LYS A 150 -21.22 -4.75 10.01
C LYS A 150 -21.67 -3.61 10.91
N VAL A 151 -22.61 -2.85 10.42
CA VAL A 151 -23.15 -1.68 11.09
C VAL A 151 -24.65 -1.86 11.35
N ASN A 152 -25.06 -1.62 12.57
CA ASN A 152 -26.48 -1.62 12.93
C ASN A 152 -27.06 -0.23 12.65
N VAL A 153 -27.79 -0.12 11.55
CA VAL A 153 -28.37 1.16 11.09
C VAL A 153 -29.82 1.24 11.52
N SER A 154 -30.17 2.33 12.17
CA SER A 154 -31.57 2.62 12.52
C SER A 154 -32.28 3.30 11.33
N MET A 155 -33.18 2.57 10.69
CA MET A 155 -33.99 3.06 9.57
C MET A 155 -35.47 2.95 9.91
N PHE A 156 -36.20 4.03 9.77
CA PHE A 156 -37.66 4.04 9.96
C PHE A 156 -38.11 3.44 11.31
N GLY A 157 -37.35 3.70 12.38
CA GLY A 157 -37.61 3.17 13.70
C GLY A 157 -37.27 1.67 13.88
N ARG A 158 -36.60 1.07 12.91
CA ARG A 158 -36.13 -0.31 12.98
C ARG A 158 -34.62 -0.37 12.84
N GLU A 159 -34.02 -1.21 13.64
CA GLU A 159 -32.61 -1.48 13.54
C GLU A 159 -32.36 -2.58 12.51
N THR A 160 -31.48 -2.29 11.55
CA THR A 160 -31.11 -3.22 10.47
C THR A 160 -29.62 -3.39 10.45
N LEU A 161 -29.15 -4.64 10.53
CA LEU A 161 -27.74 -4.96 10.38
C LEU A 161 -27.38 -4.94 8.91
N SER A 162 -26.43 -4.07 8.55
CA SER A 162 -25.94 -3.94 7.18
C SER A 162 -24.45 -4.22 7.11
N GLU A 163 -24.05 -5.02 6.14
CA GLU A 163 -22.64 -5.25 5.84
C GLU A 163 -22.18 -4.24 4.78
N LEU A 164 -21.14 -3.48 5.10
CA LEU A 164 -20.61 -2.42 4.26
C LEU A 164 -19.10 -2.57 4.10
N ASP A 165 -18.57 -1.99 3.05
CA ASP A 165 -17.11 -1.88 2.90
C ASP A 165 -16.56 -0.83 3.89
N LEU A 166 -15.37 -1.08 4.43
CA LEU A 166 -14.72 -0.15 5.36
C LEU A 166 -14.58 1.26 4.80
N LEU A 167 -14.48 1.38 3.48
CA LEU A 167 -14.36 2.68 2.79
C LEU A 167 -15.68 3.44 2.69
N GLN A 168 -16.81 2.77 2.95
CA GLN A 168 -18.15 3.38 2.86
C GLN A 168 -18.61 4.03 4.16
N VAL A 169 -17.86 3.86 5.24
CA VAL A 169 -18.19 4.42 6.56
C VAL A 169 -17.10 5.34 7.05
N LYS A 170 -17.50 6.37 7.78
CA LYS A 170 -16.59 7.33 8.43
C LYS A 170 -16.89 7.40 9.91
N PRO A 171 -15.88 7.60 10.77
CA PRO A 171 -16.12 7.91 12.17
C PRO A 171 -16.80 9.28 12.29
N ILE A 172 -17.69 9.37 13.25
CA ILE A 172 -18.36 10.64 13.57
C ILE A 172 -17.49 11.43 14.54
#